data_0e88c5b98f1a3bed69dc1b97b65cbe90
#
_entry.id   0e88c5b98f1a3bed69dc1b97b65cbe90
#
_cell.length_a   1.000
_cell.length_b   1.000
_cell.length_c   1.000
_cell.angle_alpha   90.00
_cell.angle_beta   90.00
_cell.angle_gamma   90.00
#
_symmetry.space_group_name_H-M   'P 1'
#
loop_
_entity.id
_entity.type
_entity.pdbx_description
1 polymer ?
#
loop_
_entity_poly.entity_id
_entity_poly.type
_entity_poly.pdbx_seq_one_letter_code
_entity_poly.pdbx_strand_id
1 'polypeptide(L)'
;EMAEKMIEAPVALVDDNGAPRGGKYFVFYTPPVVNAALGIRRSYVNESRRVASIFLKNGLQTIVFAGSRLITEVLLTYLKEDVETNIQKEGLIRGYRGGYLPIKRREIEKGLRTGDILGVVSTNALELGIDIGTLDVAVLAGYPGTIASTWQRAGRAGRKTGLSAAVLVATSSPLDQFIINNPEYFFSKSPEMALINPDNLSILVSHIECSAFELPFEDGEKFGRAEIGEILNFLEEDKLLHHSKDKWFYTSEAYPADAISLRSISSDNFVVVDITGEARVIAEVDFTSALTALHPKAIYIVEGEQYFVEKLDFEERKAYVKKTDIDYYTDAIDYTKITILDIFDKKGLEGGTGRVSHGEVHVATQVVGFKKIKFHTMENVGAGDLQLPQNEMHTTAYWLTVPSALMQAVPFPAEQRINGLFGLAYILHHVSPIFMMCDIHDVGVSIGDNTSGEPVRPMTPQLKPVGPGPEDVPAFMDPDFEPNIFIYDSFPGGIGLS
;
A
#
# COMPACT_ATOMS: atom_id res chain seq x y z
N GLU A 1 3.69 -5.02 25.21
CA GLU A 1 5.01 -4.78 24.60
C GLU A 1 5.04 -3.45 23.83
N MET A 2 4.23 -3.27 22.75
CA MET A 2 4.19 -1.98 22.03
C MET A 2 3.84 -0.80 22.94
N ALA A 3 2.78 -0.92 23.75
CA ALA A 3 2.39 0.14 24.69
C ALA A 3 3.49 0.46 25.70
N GLU A 4 4.22 -0.55 26.17
CA GLU A 4 5.38 -0.38 27.05
C GLU A 4 6.54 0.33 26.38
N LYS A 5 6.78 0.07 25.07
CA LYS A 5 7.76 0.82 24.26
C LYS A 5 7.35 2.28 24.09
N MET A 6 6.05 2.55 23.87
CA MET A 6 5.55 3.90 23.65
C MET A 6 5.57 4.78 24.91
N ILE A 7 5.32 4.22 26.08
CA ILE A 7 5.25 5.00 27.33
C ILE A 7 6.45 4.77 28.24
N GLU A 8 7.39 3.93 27.84
CA GLU A 8 8.60 3.55 28.58
C GLU A 8 8.35 3.08 30.03
N ALA A 9 7.16 2.51 30.25
CA ALA A 9 6.74 2.02 31.58
C ALA A 9 5.92 0.71 31.43
N PRO A 10 5.89 -0.14 32.51
CA PRO A 10 5.05 -1.33 32.52
C PRO A 10 3.57 -1.01 32.34
N VAL A 11 2.87 -1.83 31.55
CA VAL A 11 1.45 -1.66 31.21
C VAL A 11 0.65 -2.87 31.63
N ALA A 12 -0.48 -2.66 32.34
CA ALA A 12 -1.45 -3.71 32.62
C ALA A 12 -2.43 -3.90 31.45
N LEU A 13 -2.54 -5.13 30.98
CA LEU A 13 -3.52 -5.49 29.93
C LEU A 13 -4.89 -5.70 30.57
N VAL A 14 -5.91 -4.99 30.08
CA VAL A 14 -7.32 -5.24 30.37
C VAL A 14 -8.01 -5.56 29.04
N ASP A 15 -8.31 -6.83 28.79
CA ASP A 15 -8.82 -7.37 27.52
C ASP A 15 -10.30 -7.78 27.58
N ASP A 16 -10.87 -7.90 28.76
CA ASP A 16 -12.30 -8.16 28.97
C ASP A 16 -13.07 -6.83 29.02
N ASN A 17 -13.61 -6.41 27.86
CA ASN A 17 -14.43 -5.21 27.81
C ASN A 17 -15.90 -5.56 27.99
N GLY A 18 -16.58 -4.98 28.98
CA GLY A 18 -18.02 -5.14 29.24
C GLY A 18 -18.94 -4.40 28.26
N ALA A 19 -18.47 -3.94 27.10
CA ALA A 19 -19.29 -3.18 26.17
C ALA A 19 -20.37 -4.08 25.53
N PRO A 20 -21.65 -3.62 25.46
CA PRO A 20 -22.70 -4.38 24.82
C PRO A 20 -22.41 -4.53 23.34
N ARG A 21 -22.55 -5.78 22.80
CA ARG A 21 -22.36 -6.11 21.39
C ARG A 21 -23.65 -6.63 20.79
N GLY A 22 -24.07 -6.06 19.67
CA GLY A 22 -25.10 -6.64 18.82
C GLY A 22 -24.62 -7.93 18.14
N GLY A 23 -25.57 -8.76 17.70
CA GLY A 23 -25.25 -9.94 16.88
C GLY A 23 -24.58 -9.55 15.57
N LYS A 24 -23.49 -10.25 15.22
CA LYS A 24 -22.77 -10.01 13.96
C LYS A 24 -22.59 -11.33 13.21
N TYR A 25 -23.06 -11.36 11.97
CA TYR A 25 -22.71 -12.43 11.02
C TYR A 25 -21.41 -12.07 10.33
N PHE A 26 -20.42 -12.93 10.45
CA PHE A 26 -19.16 -12.83 9.69
C PHE A 26 -19.17 -13.90 8.61
N VAL A 27 -19.17 -13.48 7.35
CA VAL A 27 -19.27 -14.36 6.18
C VAL A 27 -17.97 -14.33 5.39
N PHE A 28 -17.34 -15.49 5.25
CA PHE A 28 -16.24 -15.72 4.33
C PHE A 28 -16.80 -16.19 2.98
N TYR A 29 -16.54 -15.43 1.92
CA TYR A 29 -17.04 -15.71 0.59
C TYR A 29 -15.90 -15.82 -0.42
N THR A 30 -15.79 -16.99 -1.03
CA THR A 30 -14.83 -17.23 -2.12
C THR A 30 -15.56 -17.13 -3.47
N PRO A 31 -15.13 -16.24 -4.40
CA PRO A 31 -15.68 -16.21 -5.75
C PRO A 31 -15.59 -17.58 -6.45
N PRO A 32 -16.64 -18.00 -7.19
CA PRO A 32 -16.66 -19.29 -7.83
C PRO A 32 -15.61 -19.41 -8.93
N VAL A 33 -15.07 -20.63 -9.11
CA VAL A 33 -14.14 -20.98 -10.19
C VAL A 33 -14.90 -20.98 -11.52
N VAL A 34 -14.43 -20.20 -12.50
CA VAL A 34 -15.01 -20.12 -13.86
C VAL A 34 -14.20 -20.90 -14.89
N ASN A 35 -12.93 -21.15 -14.61
CA ASN A 35 -12.09 -22.05 -15.40
C ASN A 35 -11.32 -23.00 -14.47
N ALA A 36 -11.79 -24.25 -14.39
CA ALA A 36 -11.21 -25.25 -13.48
C ALA A 36 -9.78 -25.68 -13.89
N ALA A 37 -9.49 -25.70 -15.20
CA ALA A 37 -8.17 -26.11 -15.70
C ALA A 37 -7.06 -25.12 -15.32
N LEU A 38 -7.40 -23.83 -15.22
CA LEU A 38 -6.46 -22.75 -14.86
C LEU A 38 -6.68 -22.24 -13.44
N GLY A 39 -7.64 -22.76 -12.70
CA GLY A 39 -7.98 -22.29 -11.36
C GLY A 39 -8.54 -20.87 -11.33
N ILE A 40 -8.97 -20.31 -12.47
CA ILE A 40 -9.42 -18.91 -12.57
C ILE A 40 -10.79 -18.78 -11.90
N ARG A 41 -10.89 -17.82 -10.98
CA ARG A 41 -12.13 -17.44 -10.28
C ARG A 41 -12.77 -16.21 -10.91
N ARG A 42 -14.05 -15.99 -10.64
CA ARG A 42 -14.69 -14.69 -10.93
C ARG A 42 -13.95 -13.55 -10.25
N SER A 43 -13.99 -12.37 -10.87
CA SER A 43 -13.40 -11.16 -10.31
C SER A 43 -13.99 -10.86 -8.92
N TYR A 44 -13.13 -10.74 -7.91
CA TYR A 44 -13.52 -10.38 -6.56
C TYR A 44 -14.15 -8.98 -6.51
N VAL A 45 -13.74 -8.07 -7.40
CA VAL A 45 -14.33 -6.72 -7.53
C VAL A 45 -15.79 -6.82 -7.95
N ASN A 46 -16.09 -7.61 -9.00
CA ASN A 46 -17.45 -7.83 -9.48
C ASN A 46 -18.32 -8.57 -8.45
N GLU A 47 -17.74 -9.54 -7.71
CA GLU A 47 -18.48 -10.24 -6.66
C GLU A 47 -18.71 -9.33 -5.44
N SER A 48 -17.75 -8.48 -5.05
CA SER A 48 -17.95 -7.47 -4.00
C SER A 48 -19.04 -6.48 -4.37
N ARG A 49 -19.07 -5.99 -5.62
CA ARG A 49 -20.17 -5.19 -6.15
C ARG A 49 -21.49 -5.91 -6.00
N ARG A 50 -21.58 -7.17 -6.47
CA ARG A 50 -22.82 -7.98 -6.42
C ARG A 50 -23.33 -8.13 -4.97
N VAL A 51 -22.45 -8.47 -4.05
CA VAL A 51 -22.77 -8.63 -2.62
C VAL A 51 -23.26 -7.31 -2.02
N ALA A 52 -22.52 -6.22 -2.23
CA ALA A 52 -22.90 -4.90 -1.71
C ALA A 52 -24.24 -4.41 -2.30
N SER A 53 -24.44 -4.61 -3.61
CA SER A 53 -25.71 -4.22 -4.28
C SER A 53 -26.93 -4.92 -3.70
N ILE A 54 -26.81 -6.18 -3.25
CA ILE A 54 -27.93 -6.89 -2.59
C ILE A 54 -28.37 -6.14 -1.33
N PHE A 55 -27.44 -5.75 -0.46
CA PHE A 55 -27.75 -5.05 0.78
C PHE A 55 -28.26 -3.63 0.51
N LEU A 56 -27.60 -2.88 -0.36
CA LEU A 56 -27.97 -1.52 -0.72
C LEU A 56 -29.38 -1.45 -1.34
N LYS A 57 -29.73 -2.36 -2.25
CA LYS A 57 -31.08 -2.43 -2.86
C LYS A 57 -32.18 -2.77 -1.85
N ASN A 58 -31.81 -3.39 -0.72
CA ASN A 58 -32.73 -3.64 0.40
C ASN A 58 -32.71 -2.53 1.46
N GLY A 59 -32.09 -1.38 1.18
CA GLY A 59 -32.10 -0.21 2.05
C GLY A 59 -31.15 -0.31 3.25
N LEU A 60 -30.22 -1.29 3.26
CA LEU A 60 -29.25 -1.46 4.34
C LEU A 60 -28.01 -0.59 4.09
N GLN A 61 -27.68 0.24 5.07
CA GLN A 61 -26.54 1.13 4.97
C GLN A 61 -25.23 0.33 4.96
N THR A 62 -24.46 0.43 3.87
CA THR A 62 -23.36 -0.49 3.59
C THR A 62 -22.04 0.27 3.33
N ILE A 63 -20.96 -0.18 3.98
CA ILE A 63 -19.59 0.21 3.63
C ILE A 63 -18.91 -0.90 2.85
N VAL A 64 -18.19 -0.53 1.79
CA VAL A 64 -17.32 -1.45 1.03
C VAL A 64 -15.87 -0.99 1.17
N PHE A 65 -15.03 -1.84 1.71
CA PHE A 65 -13.59 -1.57 1.81
C PHE A 65 -12.86 -2.18 0.63
N ALA A 66 -12.05 -1.37 -0.06
CA ALA A 66 -11.21 -1.79 -1.17
C ALA A 66 -9.71 -1.66 -0.83
N GLY A 67 -8.89 -2.51 -1.43
CA GLY A 67 -7.45 -2.57 -1.15
C GLY A 67 -6.63 -1.42 -1.76
N SER A 68 -7.17 -0.66 -2.73
CA SER A 68 -6.47 0.46 -3.36
C SER A 68 -7.40 1.62 -3.72
N ARG A 69 -6.81 2.80 -3.93
CA ARG A 69 -7.55 4.00 -4.39
C ARG A 69 -8.24 3.76 -5.73
N LEU A 70 -7.57 3.08 -6.66
CA LEU A 70 -8.11 2.75 -7.98
C LEU A 70 -9.33 1.80 -7.86
N ILE A 71 -9.20 0.71 -7.13
CA ILE A 71 -10.31 -0.24 -6.94
C ILE A 71 -11.48 0.40 -6.18
N THR A 72 -11.22 1.33 -5.26
CA THR A 72 -12.28 2.13 -4.60
C THR A 72 -13.11 2.89 -5.63
N GLU A 73 -12.48 3.57 -6.59
CA GLU A 73 -13.20 4.33 -7.62
C GLU A 73 -13.90 3.43 -8.63
N VAL A 74 -13.28 2.31 -9.02
CA VAL A 74 -13.90 1.31 -9.90
C VAL A 74 -15.17 0.71 -9.25
N LEU A 75 -15.07 0.31 -7.99
CA LEU A 75 -16.23 -0.20 -7.25
C LEU A 75 -17.32 0.87 -7.05
N LEU A 76 -16.91 2.12 -6.81
CA LEU A 76 -17.82 3.25 -6.70
C LEU A 76 -18.62 3.43 -7.99
N THR A 77 -17.93 3.45 -9.15
CA THR A 77 -18.58 3.56 -10.46
C THR A 77 -19.59 2.43 -10.66
N TYR A 78 -19.17 1.19 -10.42
CA TYR A 78 -20.06 0.03 -10.58
C TYR A 78 -21.27 0.04 -9.65
N LEU A 79 -21.10 0.47 -8.39
CA LEU A 79 -22.21 0.53 -7.43
C LEU A 79 -23.18 1.68 -7.73
N LYS A 80 -22.70 2.83 -8.22
CA LYS A 80 -23.55 3.91 -8.70
C LYS A 80 -24.44 3.42 -9.85
N GLU A 81 -23.85 2.79 -10.86
CA GLU A 81 -24.60 2.22 -11.99
C GLU A 81 -25.65 1.19 -11.54
N ASP A 82 -25.26 0.27 -10.64
CA ASP A 82 -26.16 -0.80 -10.19
C ASP A 82 -27.27 -0.34 -9.26
N VAL A 83 -27.02 0.65 -8.39
CA VAL A 83 -27.91 1.00 -7.28
C VAL A 83 -28.66 2.30 -7.57
N GLU A 84 -27.96 3.38 -7.94
CA GLU A 84 -28.57 4.69 -8.16
C GLU A 84 -29.51 4.67 -9.37
N THR A 85 -29.12 3.98 -10.46
CA THR A 85 -29.99 3.79 -11.63
C THR A 85 -31.26 3.02 -11.28
N ASN A 86 -31.17 1.98 -10.45
CA ASN A 86 -32.32 1.19 -10.05
C ASN A 86 -33.27 1.94 -9.08
N ILE A 87 -32.71 2.74 -8.16
CA ILE A 87 -33.47 3.52 -7.16
C ILE A 87 -33.91 4.86 -7.76
N GLN A 88 -33.35 5.26 -8.92
CA GLN A 88 -33.58 6.56 -9.58
C GLN A 88 -33.30 7.77 -8.65
N LYS A 89 -32.24 7.64 -7.85
CA LYS A 89 -31.77 8.69 -6.95
C LYS A 89 -30.25 8.74 -6.97
N GLU A 90 -29.72 9.88 -7.37
CA GLU A 90 -28.27 10.15 -7.38
C GLU A 90 -27.74 10.52 -5.99
N GLY A 91 -26.44 10.34 -5.79
CA GLY A 91 -25.73 10.72 -4.57
C GLY A 91 -25.92 9.79 -3.38
N LEU A 92 -26.60 8.65 -3.57
CA LEU A 92 -26.79 7.62 -2.54
C LEU A 92 -25.51 6.87 -2.23
N ILE A 93 -24.63 6.74 -3.23
CA ILE A 93 -23.35 6.01 -3.11
C ILE A 93 -22.19 6.98 -3.29
N ARG A 94 -21.28 7.00 -2.32
CA ARG A 94 -20.14 7.92 -2.33
C ARG A 94 -18.82 7.15 -2.14
N GLY A 95 -17.75 7.70 -2.70
CA GLY A 95 -16.39 7.26 -2.40
C GLY A 95 -15.85 7.96 -1.16
N TYR A 96 -14.87 7.35 -0.47
CA TYR A 96 -14.14 7.99 0.61
C TYR A 96 -12.71 7.47 0.66
N ARG A 97 -11.73 8.32 0.35
CA ARG A 97 -10.30 7.95 0.34
C ARG A 97 -9.38 9.15 0.57
N GLY A 98 -8.12 8.87 0.83
CA GLY A 98 -7.07 9.89 0.78
C GLY A 98 -7.04 10.56 -0.60
N GLY A 99 -6.75 11.86 -0.60
CA GLY A 99 -6.76 12.68 -1.82
C GLY A 99 -8.07 13.42 -2.09
N TYR A 100 -9.17 13.05 -1.47
CA TYR A 100 -10.39 13.86 -1.52
C TYR A 100 -10.23 15.14 -0.69
N LEU A 101 -10.77 16.24 -1.20
CA LEU A 101 -10.72 17.53 -0.51
C LEU A 101 -11.39 17.44 0.87
N PRO A 102 -10.86 18.12 1.91
CA PRO A 102 -11.40 18.03 3.27
C PRO A 102 -12.90 18.38 3.39
N ILE A 103 -13.37 19.34 2.60
CA ILE A 103 -14.79 19.72 2.56
C ILE A 103 -15.65 18.54 2.12
N LYS A 104 -15.23 17.86 1.04
CA LYS A 104 -15.95 16.68 0.51
C LYS A 104 -16.00 15.53 1.49
N ARG A 105 -14.90 15.27 2.19
CA ARG A 105 -14.88 14.24 3.23
C ARG A 105 -15.87 14.52 4.34
N ARG A 106 -15.93 15.76 4.83
CA ARG A 106 -16.91 16.18 5.87
C ARG A 106 -18.37 16.07 5.41
N GLU A 107 -18.66 16.39 4.13
CA GLU A 107 -19.99 16.20 3.53
C GLU A 107 -20.41 14.72 3.55
N ILE A 108 -19.49 13.82 3.16
CA ILE A 108 -19.73 12.37 3.14
C ILE A 108 -19.93 11.83 4.55
N GLU A 109 -19.08 12.20 5.50
CA GLU A 109 -19.20 11.81 6.91
C GLU A 109 -20.54 12.25 7.52
N LYS A 110 -20.97 13.48 7.22
CA LYS A 110 -22.29 13.98 7.64
C LYS A 110 -23.41 13.17 7.00
N GLY A 111 -23.36 12.95 5.68
CA GLY A 111 -24.40 12.21 4.96
C GLY A 111 -24.54 10.76 5.41
N LEU A 112 -23.44 10.11 5.82
CA LEU A 112 -23.48 8.77 6.44
C LEU A 112 -24.18 8.80 7.79
N ARG A 113 -23.88 9.79 8.66
CA ARG A 113 -24.51 9.92 9.97
C ARG A 113 -26.00 10.23 9.89
N THR A 114 -26.40 11.06 8.92
CA THR A 114 -27.82 11.43 8.73
C THR A 114 -28.62 10.38 7.99
N GLY A 115 -27.96 9.38 7.36
CA GLY A 115 -28.62 8.37 6.52
C GLY A 115 -28.95 8.86 5.10
N ASP A 116 -28.51 10.05 4.70
CA ASP A 116 -28.67 10.56 3.32
C ASP A 116 -27.83 9.78 2.32
N ILE A 117 -26.69 9.25 2.77
CA ILE A 117 -25.82 8.34 2.02
C ILE A 117 -26.07 6.91 2.49
N LEU A 118 -26.49 6.06 1.54
CA LEU A 118 -26.80 4.66 1.78
C LEU A 118 -25.57 3.77 1.68
N GLY A 119 -24.64 4.08 0.78
CA GLY A 119 -23.43 3.31 0.56
C GLY A 119 -22.18 4.16 0.49
N VAL A 120 -21.10 3.63 1.03
CA VAL A 120 -19.77 4.25 0.88
C VAL A 120 -18.74 3.20 0.47
N VAL A 121 -17.92 3.53 -0.53
CA VAL A 121 -16.75 2.73 -0.92
C VAL A 121 -15.51 3.44 -0.42
N SER A 122 -14.70 2.76 0.39
CA SER A 122 -13.55 3.38 1.06
C SER A 122 -12.30 2.52 0.95
N THR A 123 -11.15 3.17 1.00
CA THR A 123 -9.88 2.55 1.39
C THR A 123 -9.87 2.34 2.92
N ASN A 124 -8.70 2.10 3.51
CA ASN A 124 -8.52 2.11 4.98
C ASN A 124 -8.85 3.46 5.65
N ALA A 125 -9.12 4.52 4.90
CA ALA A 125 -9.39 5.86 5.43
C ALA A 125 -10.60 5.92 6.39
N LEU A 126 -11.58 5.02 6.26
CA LEU A 126 -12.70 4.87 7.21
C LEU A 126 -12.53 3.69 8.18
N GLU A 127 -11.36 3.08 8.25
CA GLU A 127 -11.07 2.00 9.19
C GLU A 127 -11.03 2.48 10.63
N LEU A 128 -10.40 3.63 10.89
CA LEU A 128 -10.15 4.18 12.22
C LEU A 128 -10.62 5.63 12.38
N GLY A 129 -10.91 5.98 13.63
CA GLY A 129 -10.91 7.35 14.14
C GLY A 129 -12.07 8.27 13.74
N ILE A 130 -12.89 7.93 12.73
CA ILE A 130 -13.96 8.81 12.24
C ILE A 130 -15.32 8.27 12.67
N ASP A 131 -16.12 9.14 13.26
CA ASP A 131 -17.51 8.83 13.55
C ASP A 131 -18.39 9.05 12.32
N ILE A 132 -18.74 7.95 11.66
CA ILE A 132 -19.65 7.90 10.50
C ILE A 132 -21.03 7.35 10.85
N GLY A 133 -21.33 7.21 12.14
CA GLY A 133 -22.54 6.56 12.59
C GLY A 133 -22.44 5.03 12.56
N THR A 134 -23.57 4.38 12.66
CA THR A 134 -23.67 2.91 12.63
C THR A 134 -24.14 2.44 11.27
N LEU A 135 -23.34 1.61 10.63
CA LEU A 135 -23.69 0.95 9.38
C LEU A 135 -24.23 -0.45 9.66
N ASP A 136 -25.03 -0.99 8.74
CA ASP A 136 -25.62 -2.32 8.87
C ASP A 136 -24.70 -3.40 8.37
N VAL A 137 -23.96 -3.11 7.27
CA VAL A 137 -23.12 -4.08 6.57
C VAL A 137 -21.74 -3.53 6.24
N ALA A 138 -20.71 -4.33 6.43
CA ALA A 138 -19.37 -4.08 5.93
C ALA A 138 -18.99 -5.19 4.92
N VAL A 139 -18.62 -4.79 3.71
CA VAL A 139 -18.09 -5.71 2.68
C VAL A 139 -16.61 -5.41 2.50
N LEU A 140 -15.76 -6.41 2.63
CA LEU A 140 -14.32 -6.31 2.46
C LEU A 140 -13.96 -6.95 1.11
N ALA A 141 -13.52 -6.13 0.16
CA ALA A 141 -13.08 -6.59 -1.16
C ALA A 141 -11.60 -6.99 -1.10
N GLY A 142 -11.34 -8.23 -0.76
CA GLY A 142 -10.05 -8.80 -0.41
C GLY A 142 -9.78 -8.77 1.10
N TYR A 143 -8.88 -9.64 1.54
CA TYR A 143 -8.38 -9.63 2.92
C TYR A 143 -7.51 -8.38 3.13
N PRO A 144 -7.73 -7.61 4.19
CA PRO A 144 -6.99 -6.36 4.42
C PRO A 144 -5.49 -6.49 4.70
N GLY A 145 -4.97 -7.71 4.86
CA GLY A 145 -3.58 -7.99 5.19
C GLY A 145 -3.37 -8.42 6.64
N THR A 146 -4.20 -7.94 7.58
CA THR A 146 -4.12 -8.28 8.99
C THR A 146 -5.47 -8.65 9.59
N ILE A 147 -5.45 -9.48 10.65
CA ILE A 147 -6.62 -9.79 11.48
C ILE A 147 -7.15 -8.50 12.14
N ALA A 148 -6.24 -7.67 12.67
CA ALA A 148 -6.56 -6.41 13.32
C ALA A 148 -7.36 -5.49 12.39
N SER A 149 -6.85 -5.21 11.19
CA SER A 149 -7.52 -4.38 10.19
C SER A 149 -8.88 -4.97 9.77
N THR A 150 -8.95 -6.30 9.62
CA THR A 150 -10.20 -6.99 9.28
C THR A 150 -11.27 -6.78 10.34
N TRP A 151 -10.93 -6.90 11.62
CA TRP A 151 -11.87 -6.63 12.71
C TRP A 151 -12.27 -5.17 12.81
N GLN A 152 -11.36 -4.23 12.56
CA GLN A 152 -11.64 -2.80 12.58
C GLN A 152 -12.60 -2.41 11.45
N ARG A 153 -12.39 -2.91 10.24
CA ARG A 153 -13.29 -2.70 9.08
C ARG A 153 -14.65 -3.36 9.32
N ALA A 154 -14.68 -4.61 9.79
CA ALA A 154 -15.91 -5.29 10.16
C ALA A 154 -16.63 -4.59 11.32
N GLY A 155 -15.88 -3.94 12.22
CA GLY A 155 -16.39 -3.13 13.33
C GLY A 155 -17.12 -1.87 12.92
N ARG A 156 -17.02 -1.42 11.66
CA ARG A 156 -17.79 -0.30 11.14
C ARG A 156 -19.28 -0.62 10.98
N ALA A 157 -19.62 -1.89 10.91
CA ALA A 157 -21.01 -2.36 10.97
C ALA A 157 -21.37 -2.80 12.39
N GLY A 158 -22.55 -2.44 12.88
CA GLY A 158 -23.14 -2.97 14.11
C GLY A 158 -22.60 -2.43 15.43
N ARG A 159 -22.45 -1.12 15.56
CA ARG A 159 -22.04 -0.46 16.84
C ARG A 159 -23.11 -0.45 17.95
N LYS A 160 -24.38 -0.73 17.63
CA LYS A 160 -25.49 -0.77 18.60
C LYS A 160 -26.09 -2.18 18.69
N THR A 161 -27.14 -2.34 19.46
CA THR A 161 -27.79 -3.61 19.81
C THR A 161 -28.49 -4.36 18.66
N GLY A 162 -28.35 -3.94 17.40
CA GLY A 162 -28.96 -4.59 16.23
C GLY A 162 -28.11 -5.72 15.62
N LEU A 163 -28.70 -6.43 14.64
CA LEU A 163 -27.98 -7.37 13.80
C LEU A 163 -27.15 -6.63 12.76
N SER A 164 -25.96 -7.13 12.48
CA SER A 164 -25.06 -6.60 11.47
C SER A 164 -24.37 -7.73 10.71
N ALA A 165 -23.80 -7.40 9.53
CA ALA A 165 -23.05 -8.37 8.75
C ALA A 165 -21.68 -7.80 8.32
N ALA A 166 -20.68 -8.67 8.33
CA ALA A 166 -19.40 -8.43 7.69
C ALA A 166 -19.17 -9.55 6.66
N VAL A 167 -18.87 -9.18 5.42
CA VAL A 167 -18.63 -10.12 4.33
C VAL A 167 -17.23 -9.91 3.78
N LEU A 168 -16.34 -10.87 3.95
CA LEU A 168 -15.02 -10.89 3.32
C LEU A 168 -15.12 -11.63 2.00
N VAL A 169 -14.92 -10.91 0.90
CA VAL A 169 -14.88 -11.46 -0.46
C VAL A 169 -13.42 -11.70 -0.85
N ALA A 170 -12.98 -12.94 -0.84
CA ALA A 170 -11.58 -13.29 -1.07
C ALA A 170 -11.12 -13.02 -2.50
N THR A 171 -9.87 -12.64 -2.62
CA THR A 171 -9.14 -12.68 -3.88
C THR A 171 -8.63 -14.11 -4.17
N SER A 172 -7.92 -14.29 -5.28
CA SER A 172 -7.24 -15.56 -5.58
C SER A 172 -5.84 -15.65 -4.93
N SER A 173 -5.44 -14.66 -4.12
CA SER A 173 -4.13 -14.66 -3.48
C SER A 173 -3.99 -15.80 -2.46
N PRO A 174 -2.78 -16.34 -2.27
CA PRO A 174 -2.55 -17.42 -1.30
C PRO A 174 -2.99 -17.04 0.12
N LEU A 175 -2.76 -15.81 0.55
CA LEU A 175 -3.11 -15.32 1.88
C LEU A 175 -4.64 -15.28 2.08
N ASP A 176 -5.38 -14.69 1.14
CA ASP A 176 -6.85 -14.67 1.20
C ASP A 176 -7.43 -16.08 1.26
N GLN A 177 -6.92 -16.97 0.38
CA GLN A 177 -7.39 -18.35 0.33
C GLN A 177 -7.04 -19.12 1.60
N PHE A 178 -5.88 -18.86 2.22
CA PHE A 178 -5.51 -19.44 3.51
C PHE A 178 -6.51 -19.02 4.60
N ILE A 179 -6.77 -17.72 4.74
CA ILE A 179 -7.68 -17.17 5.77
C ILE A 179 -9.08 -17.75 5.64
N ILE A 180 -9.62 -17.81 4.42
CA ILE A 180 -10.97 -18.36 4.19
C ILE A 180 -11.08 -19.85 4.46
N ASN A 181 -10.05 -20.60 4.09
CA ASN A 181 -10.05 -22.06 4.30
C ASN A 181 -9.69 -22.46 5.74
N ASN A 182 -9.18 -21.52 6.54
CA ASN A 182 -8.79 -21.74 7.94
C ASN A 182 -9.46 -20.72 8.86
N PRO A 183 -10.80 -20.69 8.97
CA PRO A 183 -11.51 -19.69 9.77
C PRO A 183 -11.12 -19.72 11.25
N GLU A 184 -10.74 -20.88 11.78
CA GLU A 184 -10.24 -21.00 13.15
C GLU A 184 -8.98 -20.17 13.38
N TYR A 185 -8.08 -20.10 12.40
CA TYR A 185 -6.90 -19.23 12.47
C TYR A 185 -7.34 -17.78 12.69
N PHE A 186 -8.27 -17.27 11.89
CA PHE A 186 -8.75 -15.88 12.00
C PHE A 186 -9.45 -15.58 13.33
N PHE A 187 -10.29 -16.51 13.84
CA PHE A 187 -11.10 -16.25 15.02
C PHE A 187 -10.36 -16.54 16.34
N SER A 188 -9.35 -17.41 16.36
CA SER A 188 -8.69 -17.86 17.59
C SER A 188 -7.30 -17.26 17.82
N LYS A 189 -6.66 -16.73 16.77
CA LYS A 189 -5.35 -16.08 16.92
C LYS A 189 -5.47 -14.67 17.46
N SER A 190 -4.46 -14.27 18.23
CA SER A 190 -4.28 -12.85 18.57
C SER A 190 -4.08 -12.04 17.30
N PRO A 191 -4.60 -10.80 17.24
CA PRO A 191 -4.20 -9.85 16.21
C PRO A 191 -2.68 -9.70 16.13
N GLU A 192 -2.21 -9.25 14.98
CA GLU A 192 -0.80 -9.05 14.68
C GLU A 192 -0.13 -8.13 15.69
N MET A 193 1.15 -8.37 15.94
CA MET A 193 1.95 -7.50 16.80
C MET A 193 2.25 -6.21 16.05
N ALA A 194 1.87 -5.08 16.64
CA ALA A 194 2.29 -3.80 16.10
C ALA A 194 3.77 -3.59 16.40
N LEU A 195 4.56 -3.41 15.35
CA LEU A 195 5.97 -3.07 15.44
C LEU A 195 6.16 -1.57 15.27
N ILE A 196 7.06 -1.00 16.05
CA ILE A 196 7.51 0.38 15.90
C ILE A 196 9.03 0.41 15.98
N ASN A 197 9.64 1.26 15.14
CA ASN A 197 11.04 1.62 15.24
C ASN A 197 11.13 3.10 15.65
N PRO A 198 11.22 3.40 16.96
CA PRO A 198 11.29 4.78 17.44
C PRO A 198 12.61 5.46 17.06
N ASP A 199 13.65 4.67 16.77
CA ASP A 199 14.98 5.12 16.41
C ASP A 199 15.18 5.20 14.88
N ASN A 200 14.10 5.15 14.07
CA ASN A 200 14.18 5.37 12.63
C ASN A 200 14.79 6.75 12.36
N LEU A 201 15.95 6.77 11.73
CA LEU A 201 16.77 7.97 11.59
C LEU A 201 16.04 9.10 10.85
N SER A 202 15.28 8.79 9.80
CA SER A 202 14.52 9.79 9.03
C SER A 202 13.45 10.49 9.86
N ILE A 203 12.80 9.77 10.77
CA ILE A 203 11.80 10.31 11.68
C ILE A 203 12.49 11.05 12.83
N LEU A 204 13.54 10.44 13.39
CA LEU A 204 14.25 10.96 14.56
C LEU A 204 14.89 12.32 14.29
N VAL A 205 15.55 12.49 13.13
CA VAL A 205 16.15 13.78 12.71
C VAL A 205 15.10 14.90 12.72
N SER A 206 13.95 14.64 12.10
CA SER A 206 12.85 15.61 12.02
C SER A 206 12.28 15.96 13.41
N HIS A 207 12.17 14.98 14.31
CA HIS A 207 11.69 15.22 15.68
C HIS A 207 12.70 15.97 16.53
N ILE A 208 14.01 15.69 16.34
CA ILE A 208 15.09 16.43 17.03
C ILE A 208 15.10 17.89 16.57
N GLU A 209 14.92 18.16 15.28
CA GLU A 209 14.80 19.50 14.75
C GLU A 209 13.64 20.28 15.40
N CYS A 210 12.45 19.68 15.47
CA CYS A 210 11.31 20.26 16.19
C CYS A 210 11.59 20.52 17.66
N SER A 211 12.24 19.58 18.33
CA SER A 211 12.56 19.70 19.77
C SER A 211 13.58 20.81 20.01
N ALA A 212 14.61 20.93 19.16
CA ALA A 212 15.62 21.99 19.23
C ALA A 212 15.01 23.38 19.00
N PHE A 213 13.96 23.48 18.17
CA PHE A 213 13.20 24.73 18.00
C PHE A 213 12.49 25.14 19.30
N GLU A 214 11.96 24.20 20.08
CA GLU A 214 11.28 24.50 21.33
C GLU A 214 12.26 24.80 22.48
N LEU A 215 13.31 23.95 22.63
CA LEU A 215 14.32 24.07 23.69
C LEU A 215 15.69 23.61 23.16
N PRO A 216 16.78 24.33 23.49
CA PRO A 216 18.13 23.90 23.12
C PRO A 216 18.50 22.58 23.78
N PHE A 217 19.14 21.67 23.08
CA PHE A 217 19.72 20.46 23.61
C PHE A 217 21.04 20.78 24.37
N GLU A 218 21.36 19.98 25.38
CA GLU A 218 22.64 20.02 26.09
C GLU A 218 23.61 18.97 25.53
N ASP A 219 24.93 19.18 25.70
CA ASP A 219 25.93 18.19 25.29
C ASP A 219 25.73 16.87 26.05
N GLY A 220 25.69 15.77 25.30
CA GLY A 220 25.47 14.43 25.86
C GLY A 220 24.03 14.13 26.25
N GLU A 221 23.10 15.03 25.94
CA GLU A 221 21.67 14.75 26.12
C GLU A 221 21.20 13.66 25.14
N LYS A 222 20.20 12.88 25.60
CA LYS A 222 19.55 11.83 24.80
C LYS A 222 18.15 12.24 24.44
N PHE A 223 17.68 11.76 23.29
CA PHE A 223 16.27 11.89 22.91
C PHE A 223 15.60 10.53 23.09
N GLY A 224 14.82 10.39 24.17
CA GLY A 224 14.36 9.07 24.60
C GLY A 224 15.54 8.15 24.95
N ARG A 225 15.74 7.09 24.14
CA ARG A 225 16.88 6.16 24.30
C ARG A 225 18.02 6.45 23.32
N ALA A 226 17.76 7.26 22.31
CA ALA A 226 18.72 7.51 21.24
C ALA A 226 19.84 8.44 21.68
N GLU A 227 21.07 8.09 21.31
CA GLU A 227 22.23 8.99 21.37
C GLU A 227 22.15 9.94 20.18
N ILE A 228 22.02 11.24 20.41
CA ILE A 228 21.70 12.19 19.36
C ILE A 228 22.88 13.06 18.89
N GLY A 229 24.07 12.85 19.46
CA GLY A 229 25.24 13.69 19.17
C GLY A 229 25.61 13.79 17.69
N GLU A 230 25.56 12.68 16.95
CA GLU A 230 25.83 12.65 15.51
C GLU A 230 24.75 13.40 14.71
N ILE A 231 23.49 13.30 15.14
CA ILE A 231 22.37 13.99 14.50
C ILE A 231 22.49 15.51 14.72
N LEU A 232 22.86 15.93 15.94
CA LEU A 232 23.06 17.35 16.25
C LEU A 232 24.21 17.95 15.41
N ASN A 233 25.31 17.20 15.24
CA ASN A 233 26.40 17.60 14.36
C ASN A 233 25.95 17.72 12.88
N PHE A 234 25.19 16.73 12.37
CA PHE A 234 24.63 16.77 11.04
C PHE A 234 23.74 17.99 10.82
N LEU A 235 22.84 18.30 11.76
CA LEU A 235 21.96 19.47 11.70
C LEU A 235 22.73 20.80 11.80
N GLU A 236 23.91 20.82 12.45
CA GLU A 236 24.80 21.99 12.44
C GLU A 236 25.49 22.18 11.08
N GLU A 237 25.95 21.08 10.45
CA GLU A 237 26.51 21.13 9.09
C GLU A 237 25.50 21.70 8.08
N ASP A 238 24.22 21.34 8.24
CA ASP A 238 23.09 21.85 7.44
C ASP A 238 22.64 23.27 7.86
N LYS A 239 23.31 23.88 8.85
CA LYS A 239 23.01 25.22 9.38
C LYS A 239 21.62 25.38 9.98
N LEU A 240 21.01 24.31 10.39
CA LEU A 240 19.74 24.30 11.11
C LEU A 240 19.95 24.49 12.62
N LEU A 241 21.07 23.98 13.14
CA LEU A 241 21.51 24.19 14.52
C LEU A 241 22.81 24.96 14.59
N HIS A 242 23.10 25.50 15.76
CA HIS A 242 24.40 26.09 16.11
C HIS A 242 24.81 25.66 17.52
N HIS A 243 25.98 25.06 17.61
CA HIS A 243 26.57 24.68 18.88
C HIS A 243 27.30 25.87 19.51
N SER A 244 26.92 26.21 20.73
CA SER A 244 27.57 27.28 21.51
C SER A 244 27.74 26.85 22.95
N LYS A 245 28.99 26.79 23.41
CA LYS A 245 29.40 26.27 24.72
C LYS A 245 29.00 24.81 24.88
N ASP A 246 27.97 24.52 25.67
CA ASP A 246 27.45 23.22 26.01
C ASP A 246 26.02 22.98 25.50
N LYS A 247 25.56 23.82 24.54
CA LYS A 247 24.17 23.80 24.06
C LYS A 247 24.06 23.95 22.54
N TRP A 248 23.03 23.33 21.98
CA TRP A 248 22.65 23.32 20.57
C TRP A 248 21.40 24.13 20.36
N PHE A 249 21.50 25.26 19.65
CA PHE A 249 20.42 26.20 19.39
C PHE A 249 19.90 26.09 17.99
N TYR A 250 18.56 26.10 17.83
CA TYR A 250 17.93 26.22 16.52
C TYR A 250 18.16 27.63 15.94
N THR A 251 18.54 27.71 14.66
CA THR A 251 18.96 28.99 14.02
C THR A 251 18.17 29.33 12.77
N SER A 252 17.34 28.44 12.22
CA SER A 252 16.53 28.72 11.05
C SER A 252 15.32 29.58 11.39
N GLU A 253 14.88 30.45 10.45
CA GLU A 253 13.64 31.23 10.58
C GLU A 253 12.38 30.38 10.28
N ALA A 254 12.54 29.23 9.65
CA ALA A 254 11.44 28.35 9.29
C ALA A 254 10.89 27.62 10.53
N TYR A 255 9.57 27.45 10.58
CA TYR A 255 8.94 26.60 11.60
C TYR A 255 9.06 25.13 11.18
N PRO A 256 9.84 24.30 11.88
CA PRO A 256 10.21 22.98 11.38
C PRO A 256 9.02 22.03 11.20
N ALA A 257 7.98 22.15 12.06
CA ALA A 257 6.81 21.28 11.96
C ALA A 257 5.98 21.50 10.69
N ASP A 258 6.13 22.62 9.97
CA ASP A 258 5.45 22.85 8.69
C ASP A 258 5.98 21.92 7.58
N ALA A 259 7.24 21.49 7.70
CA ALA A 259 7.87 20.56 6.75
C ALA A 259 7.67 19.08 7.10
N ILE A 260 7.10 18.77 8.27
CA ILE A 260 6.99 17.41 8.78
C ILE A 260 5.57 16.87 8.64
N SER A 261 5.44 15.69 8.03
CA SER A 261 4.17 14.97 7.94
C SER A 261 4.15 13.81 8.93
N LEU A 262 3.11 13.73 9.76
CA LEU A 262 2.85 12.56 10.63
C LEU A 262 2.27 11.36 9.87
N ARG A 263 2.04 11.47 8.54
CA ARG A 263 1.43 10.42 7.71
C ARG A 263 2.36 9.85 6.66
N SER A 264 3.38 10.58 6.30
CA SER A 264 4.36 10.18 5.28
C SER A 264 5.71 10.82 5.61
N ILE A 265 6.78 10.21 5.17
CA ILE A 265 8.14 10.74 5.33
C ILE A 265 8.35 12.00 4.47
N SER A 266 7.59 12.15 3.37
CA SER A 266 7.60 13.35 2.53
C SER A 266 6.28 14.11 2.63
N SER A 267 6.36 15.43 2.76
CA SER A 267 5.22 16.36 2.71
C SER A 267 4.84 16.76 1.28
N ASP A 268 5.58 16.29 0.26
CA ASP A 268 5.38 16.64 -1.14
C ASP A 268 4.09 16.04 -1.71
N ASN A 269 3.13 16.89 -2.06
CA ASN A 269 1.88 16.49 -2.70
C ASN A 269 1.74 17.11 -4.09
N PHE A 270 1.10 16.40 -5.01
CA PHE A 270 0.63 16.95 -6.27
C PHE A 270 -0.80 17.42 -6.15
N VAL A 271 -1.06 18.63 -6.65
CA VAL A 271 -2.42 19.19 -6.76
C VAL A 271 -3.00 18.81 -8.12
N VAL A 272 -4.19 18.20 -8.15
CA VAL A 272 -4.89 17.83 -9.39
C VAL A 272 -5.82 18.95 -9.80
N VAL A 273 -5.57 19.53 -10.97
CA VAL A 273 -6.28 20.69 -11.51
C VAL A 273 -7.11 20.26 -12.73
N ASP A 274 -8.42 20.31 -12.61
CA ASP A 274 -9.35 20.12 -13.72
C ASP A 274 -9.37 21.39 -14.58
N ILE A 275 -9.01 21.23 -15.87
CA ILE A 275 -8.96 22.30 -16.88
C ILE A 275 -10.02 22.12 -17.96
N THR A 276 -11.07 21.35 -17.71
CA THR A 276 -12.18 21.14 -18.66
C THR A 276 -12.95 22.43 -18.94
N GLY A 277 -13.09 23.27 -17.93
CA GLY A 277 -13.70 24.60 -17.99
C GLY A 277 -12.82 25.62 -17.27
N GLU A 278 -13.40 26.32 -16.30
CA GLU A 278 -12.61 27.15 -15.38
C GLU A 278 -11.73 26.24 -14.50
N ALA A 279 -10.45 26.56 -14.41
CA ALA A 279 -9.48 25.75 -13.67
C ALA A 279 -9.86 25.63 -12.19
N ARG A 280 -9.97 24.42 -11.69
CA ARG A 280 -10.31 24.14 -10.30
C ARG A 280 -9.52 22.97 -9.74
N VAL A 281 -9.18 23.03 -8.47
CA VAL A 281 -8.58 21.92 -7.73
C VAL A 281 -9.65 20.89 -7.41
N ILE A 282 -9.39 19.63 -7.77
CA ILE A 282 -10.32 18.52 -7.52
C ILE A 282 -9.78 17.47 -6.53
N ALA A 283 -8.46 17.37 -6.38
CA ALA A 283 -7.84 16.41 -5.46
C ALA A 283 -6.40 16.81 -5.14
N GLU A 284 -5.84 16.15 -4.12
CA GLU A 284 -4.41 16.14 -3.78
C GLU A 284 -3.92 14.70 -3.71
N VAL A 285 -2.70 14.43 -4.25
CA VAL A 285 -2.11 13.09 -4.30
C VAL A 285 -0.67 13.17 -3.84
N ASP A 286 -0.27 12.31 -2.92
CA ASP A 286 1.12 12.22 -2.45
C ASP A 286 2.08 11.88 -3.59
N PHE A 287 3.35 12.26 -3.45
CA PHE A 287 4.37 12.16 -4.50
C PHE A 287 4.47 10.74 -5.06
N THR A 288 4.59 9.74 -4.21
CA THR A 288 4.77 8.34 -4.63
C THR A 288 3.56 7.81 -5.38
N SER A 289 2.35 8.10 -4.90
CA SER A 289 1.10 7.72 -5.57
C SER A 289 0.84 8.52 -6.86
N ALA A 290 1.38 9.73 -6.98
CA ALA A 290 1.22 10.55 -8.18
C ALA A 290 1.88 9.91 -9.41
N LEU A 291 3.04 9.27 -9.24
CA LEU A 291 3.72 8.59 -10.33
C LEU A 291 2.89 7.45 -10.94
N THR A 292 2.12 6.76 -10.13
CA THR A 292 1.26 5.65 -10.57
C THR A 292 -0.13 6.09 -11.01
N ALA A 293 -0.70 7.13 -10.38
CA ALA A 293 -2.09 7.55 -10.60
C ALA A 293 -2.23 8.74 -11.57
N LEU A 294 -1.22 9.60 -11.69
CA LEU A 294 -1.27 10.87 -12.42
C LEU A 294 -0.25 10.93 -13.57
N HIS A 295 0.29 9.78 -13.98
CA HIS A 295 1.21 9.77 -15.13
C HIS A 295 0.54 10.31 -16.39
N PRO A 296 1.29 10.87 -17.37
CA PRO A 296 0.73 11.31 -18.64
C PRO A 296 -0.08 10.19 -19.30
N LYS A 297 -1.27 10.53 -19.82
CA LYS A 297 -2.26 9.60 -20.40
C LYS A 297 -2.96 8.66 -19.38
N ALA A 298 -2.77 8.85 -18.07
CA ALA A 298 -3.57 8.15 -17.09
C ALA A 298 -5.04 8.55 -17.16
N ILE A 299 -5.90 7.61 -16.77
CA ILE A 299 -7.30 7.90 -16.47
C ILE A 299 -7.42 8.00 -14.96
N TYR A 300 -7.39 9.23 -14.46
CA TYR A 300 -7.59 9.51 -13.06
C TYR A 300 -9.08 9.52 -12.75
N ILE A 301 -9.47 8.74 -11.74
CA ILE A 301 -10.87 8.66 -11.32
C ILE A 301 -11.00 9.27 -9.93
N VAL A 302 -11.96 10.18 -9.76
CA VAL A 302 -12.27 10.80 -8.49
C VAL A 302 -13.78 11.03 -8.34
N GLU A 303 -14.36 10.56 -7.24
CA GLU A 303 -15.83 10.56 -7.00
C GLU A 303 -16.64 9.83 -8.09
N GLY A 304 -16.02 8.84 -8.79
CA GLY A 304 -16.61 8.12 -9.91
C GLY A 304 -16.59 8.89 -11.25
N GLU A 305 -16.02 10.09 -11.29
CA GLU A 305 -15.82 10.87 -12.52
C GLU A 305 -14.44 10.59 -13.08
N GLN A 306 -14.35 10.46 -14.41
CA GLN A 306 -13.12 10.13 -15.11
C GLN A 306 -12.45 11.39 -15.67
N TYR A 307 -11.14 11.46 -15.53
CA TYR A 307 -10.30 12.55 -16.02
C TYR A 307 -9.08 12.00 -16.74
N PHE A 308 -8.83 12.48 -17.95
CA PHE A 308 -7.61 12.19 -18.71
C PHE A 308 -6.49 13.12 -18.22
N VAL A 309 -5.35 12.58 -17.84
CA VAL A 309 -4.17 13.34 -17.44
C VAL A 309 -3.42 13.81 -18.68
N GLU A 310 -3.47 15.13 -18.94
CA GLU A 310 -2.76 15.73 -20.06
C GLU A 310 -1.29 15.99 -19.74
N LYS A 311 -1.01 16.51 -18.53
CA LYS A 311 0.34 16.87 -18.11
C LYS A 311 0.51 16.60 -16.61
N LEU A 312 1.64 15.99 -16.25
CA LEU A 312 2.16 15.97 -14.89
C LEU A 312 3.37 16.91 -14.83
N ASP A 313 3.23 17.99 -14.06
CA ASP A 313 4.25 19.00 -13.89
C ASP A 313 4.97 18.78 -12.55
N PHE A 314 6.22 18.33 -12.65
CA PHE A 314 7.03 18.01 -11.48
C PHE A 314 7.55 19.25 -10.75
N GLU A 315 7.80 20.35 -11.46
CA GLU A 315 8.32 21.58 -10.87
C GLU A 315 7.24 22.30 -10.07
N GLU A 316 6.04 22.43 -10.65
CA GLU A 316 4.91 23.09 -10.00
C GLU A 316 4.11 22.16 -9.06
N ARG A 317 4.43 20.87 -8.98
CA ARG A 317 3.66 19.84 -8.24
C ARG A 317 2.18 19.84 -8.62
N LYS A 318 1.89 19.90 -9.92
CA LYS A 318 0.54 19.94 -10.47
C LYS A 318 0.31 18.88 -11.53
N ALA A 319 -0.87 18.27 -11.50
CA ALA A 319 -1.38 17.44 -12.59
C ALA A 319 -2.58 18.13 -13.24
N TYR A 320 -2.48 18.37 -14.54
CA TYR A 320 -3.55 19.00 -15.33
C TYR A 320 -4.38 17.91 -15.98
N VAL A 321 -5.69 17.93 -15.71
CA VAL A 321 -6.60 16.88 -16.14
C VAL A 321 -7.83 17.44 -16.84
N LYS A 322 -8.40 16.67 -17.78
CA LYS A 322 -9.66 16.99 -18.45
C LYS A 322 -10.69 15.89 -18.24
N LYS A 323 -11.92 16.27 -17.96
CA LYS A 323 -13.03 15.34 -17.83
C LYS A 323 -13.18 14.54 -19.13
N THR A 324 -13.37 13.23 -18.99
CA THR A 324 -13.54 12.29 -20.11
C THR A 324 -14.59 11.24 -19.74
N ASP A 325 -15.04 10.50 -20.76
CA ASP A 325 -15.97 9.38 -20.60
C ASP A 325 -15.51 8.26 -21.53
N ILE A 326 -14.79 7.30 -20.99
CA ILE A 326 -14.19 6.19 -21.73
C ILE A 326 -14.45 4.86 -21.02
N ASP A 327 -14.37 3.77 -21.77
CA ASP A 327 -14.73 2.42 -21.31
C ASP A 327 -13.57 1.65 -20.65
N TYR A 328 -12.44 2.32 -20.33
CA TYR A 328 -11.30 1.72 -19.66
C TYR A 328 -10.71 2.65 -18.57
N TYR A 329 -9.99 2.08 -17.65
CA TYR A 329 -9.09 2.79 -16.74
C TYR A 329 -7.64 2.37 -16.98
N THR A 330 -6.69 3.11 -16.41
CA THR A 330 -5.26 2.80 -16.53
C THR A 330 -4.73 2.23 -15.22
N ASP A 331 -3.84 1.24 -15.36
CA ASP A 331 -3.13 0.59 -14.26
C ASP A 331 -1.63 0.66 -14.55
N ALA A 332 -0.87 1.32 -13.68
CA ALA A 332 0.55 1.55 -13.89
C ALA A 332 1.35 0.25 -13.75
N ILE A 333 2.48 0.21 -14.45
CA ILE A 333 3.48 -0.86 -14.37
C ILE A 333 4.75 -0.22 -13.84
N ASP A 334 5.24 -0.73 -12.73
CA ASP A 334 6.51 -0.32 -12.13
C ASP A 334 7.50 -1.47 -12.08
N TYR A 335 8.78 -1.12 -11.99
CA TYR A 335 9.88 -2.03 -11.71
C TYR A 335 10.70 -1.52 -10.54
N THR A 336 11.07 -2.44 -9.67
CA THR A 336 11.90 -2.17 -8.51
C THR A 336 13.27 -2.81 -8.68
N LYS A 337 14.31 -1.98 -8.64
CA LYS A 337 15.71 -2.36 -8.58
C LYS A 337 16.20 -2.28 -7.14
N ILE A 338 16.92 -3.30 -6.68
CA ILE A 338 17.51 -3.33 -5.34
C ILE A 338 19.03 -3.45 -5.46
N THR A 339 19.72 -2.54 -4.81
CA THR A 339 21.18 -2.54 -4.69
C THR A 339 21.56 -2.80 -3.23
N ILE A 340 22.35 -3.83 -2.97
CA ILE A 340 22.83 -4.15 -1.63
C ILE A 340 23.89 -3.10 -1.24
N LEU A 341 23.71 -2.46 -0.10
CA LEU A 341 24.63 -1.47 0.45
C LEU A 341 25.54 -2.11 1.51
N ASP A 342 24.96 -2.86 2.46
CA ASP A 342 25.70 -3.56 3.50
C ASP A 342 25.03 -4.89 3.85
N ILE A 343 25.81 -5.83 4.35
CA ILE A 343 25.35 -7.17 4.76
C ILE A 343 25.61 -7.35 6.26
N PHE A 344 24.55 -7.36 7.05
CA PHE A 344 24.62 -7.50 8.50
C PHE A 344 24.77 -8.96 8.93
N ASP A 345 24.09 -9.90 8.26
CA ASP A 345 24.16 -11.33 8.55
C ASP A 345 24.03 -12.18 7.28
N LYS A 346 24.63 -13.37 7.31
CA LYS A 346 24.66 -14.31 6.21
C LYS A 346 24.67 -15.75 6.70
N LYS A 347 23.72 -16.57 6.22
CA LYS A 347 23.59 -17.96 6.63
C LYS A 347 23.32 -18.86 5.42
N GLY A 348 24.01 -20.00 5.36
CA GLY A 348 23.68 -21.07 4.41
C GLY A 348 22.39 -21.79 4.80
N LEU A 349 21.57 -22.18 3.83
CA LEU A 349 20.43 -23.05 4.07
C LEU A 349 20.91 -24.49 4.36
N GLU A 350 20.18 -25.17 5.23
CA GLU A 350 20.41 -26.59 5.51
C GLU A 350 20.29 -27.40 4.20
N GLY A 351 21.27 -28.25 3.92
CA GLY A 351 21.31 -29.01 2.66
C GLY A 351 22.11 -28.35 1.52
N GLY A 352 22.68 -27.16 1.73
CA GLY A 352 23.59 -26.50 0.75
C GLY A 352 22.92 -25.94 -0.50
N THR A 353 21.61 -25.78 -0.49
CA THR A 353 20.80 -25.41 -1.66
C THR A 353 20.53 -23.91 -1.81
N GLY A 354 21.25 -23.06 -1.06
CA GLY A 354 21.09 -21.62 -1.12
C GLY A 354 21.67 -20.92 0.10
N ARG A 355 21.60 -19.62 0.08
CA ARG A 355 21.98 -18.78 1.24
C ARG A 355 20.97 -17.68 1.46
N VAL A 356 20.77 -17.31 2.69
CA VAL A 356 19.98 -16.18 3.11
C VAL A 356 20.89 -15.11 3.68
N SER A 357 20.55 -13.88 3.44
CA SER A 357 21.28 -12.73 3.96
C SER A 357 20.31 -11.67 4.42
N HIS A 358 20.76 -10.82 5.33
CA HIS A 358 20.05 -9.66 5.85
C HIS A 358 20.97 -8.46 5.80
N GLY A 359 20.47 -7.27 5.47
CA GLY A 359 21.30 -6.09 5.38
C GLY A 359 20.56 -4.85 4.90
N GLU A 360 21.34 -3.80 4.68
CA GLU A 360 20.85 -2.52 4.14
C GLU A 360 20.84 -2.54 2.63
N VAL A 361 19.78 -1.98 2.05
CA VAL A 361 19.58 -1.92 0.61
C VAL A 361 19.09 -0.55 0.17
N HIS A 362 19.47 -0.17 -1.05
CA HIS A 362 18.87 0.93 -1.80
C HIS A 362 17.82 0.37 -2.76
N VAL A 363 16.61 0.85 -2.64
CA VAL A 363 15.44 0.46 -3.43
C VAL A 363 15.08 1.60 -4.37
N ALA A 364 15.12 1.36 -5.68
CA ALA A 364 14.74 2.32 -6.71
C ALA A 364 13.56 1.76 -7.50
N THR A 365 12.38 2.39 -7.39
CA THR A 365 11.16 2.01 -8.10
C THR A 365 10.86 3.00 -9.21
N GLN A 366 10.63 2.52 -10.42
CA GLN A 366 10.32 3.34 -11.58
C GLN A 366 9.04 2.87 -12.25
N VAL A 367 8.12 3.79 -12.50
CA VAL A 367 6.93 3.54 -13.33
C VAL A 367 7.37 3.63 -14.79
N VAL A 368 7.28 2.52 -15.51
CA VAL A 368 7.80 2.36 -16.88
C VAL A 368 6.71 2.26 -17.94
N GLY A 369 5.46 2.09 -17.53
CA GLY A 369 4.35 1.95 -18.45
C GLY A 369 3.02 1.82 -17.74
N PHE A 370 1.97 1.59 -18.53
CA PHE A 370 0.63 1.35 -18.01
C PHE A 370 -0.16 0.42 -18.92
N LYS A 371 -1.12 -0.30 -18.34
CA LYS A 371 -2.14 -1.09 -19.04
C LYS A 371 -3.44 -0.29 -19.12
N LYS A 372 -4.22 -0.53 -20.17
CA LYS A 372 -5.60 -0.07 -20.28
C LYS A 372 -6.53 -1.24 -19.98
N ILE A 373 -7.23 -1.14 -18.88
CA ILE A 373 -8.12 -2.21 -18.39
C ILE A 373 -9.56 -1.79 -18.61
N LYS A 374 -10.29 -2.57 -19.38
CA LYS A 374 -11.69 -2.31 -19.69
C LYS A 374 -12.56 -2.49 -18.45
N PHE A 375 -13.50 -1.54 -18.26
CA PHE A 375 -14.48 -1.68 -17.18
C PHE A 375 -15.33 -2.94 -17.37
N HIS A 376 -15.82 -3.51 -16.29
CA HIS A 376 -16.65 -4.70 -16.17
C HIS A 376 -16.00 -6.01 -16.63
N THR A 377 -15.36 -6.05 -17.81
CA THR A 377 -14.72 -7.28 -18.32
C THR A 377 -13.34 -7.51 -17.73
N MET A 378 -12.67 -6.46 -17.26
CA MET A 378 -11.30 -6.49 -16.72
C MET A 378 -10.25 -6.95 -17.76
N GLU A 379 -10.57 -6.84 -19.05
CA GLU A 379 -9.67 -7.20 -20.15
C GLU A 379 -8.63 -6.09 -20.37
N ASN A 380 -7.39 -6.49 -20.61
CA ASN A 380 -6.35 -5.57 -21.06
C ASN A 380 -6.57 -5.26 -22.55
N VAL A 381 -6.95 -4.03 -22.86
CA VAL A 381 -7.23 -3.56 -24.23
C VAL A 381 -6.10 -2.73 -24.82
N GLY A 382 -4.99 -2.60 -24.12
CA GLY A 382 -3.80 -1.90 -24.59
C GLY A 382 -2.81 -1.55 -23.49
N ALA A 383 -1.67 -1.04 -23.90
CA ALA A 383 -0.61 -0.58 -22.99
C ALA A 383 0.05 0.67 -23.56
N GLY A 384 0.83 1.36 -22.72
CA GLY A 384 1.68 2.47 -23.14
C GLY A 384 2.94 2.53 -22.29
N ASP A 385 4.02 3.04 -22.92
CA ASP A 385 5.30 3.21 -22.25
C ASP A 385 5.38 4.57 -21.56
N LEU A 386 6.10 4.63 -20.45
CA LEU A 386 6.34 5.83 -19.65
C LEU A 386 7.84 5.96 -19.32
N GLN A 387 8.27 7.19 -19.17
CA GLN A 387 9.61 7.54 -18.69
C GLN A 387 9.44 8.53 -17.54
N LEU A 388 9.21 7.99 -16.33
CA LEU A 388 9.04 8.80 -15.13
C LEU A 388 10.29 8.74 -14.26
N PRO A 389 10.50 9.73 -13.37
CA PRO A 389 11.56 9.69 -12.37
C PRO A 389 11.49 8.44 -11.51
N GLN A 390 12.63 7.99 -11.02
CA GLN A 390 12.69 6.95 -10.02
C GLN A 390 12.28 7.49 -8.65
N ASN A 391 11.63 6.65 -7.88
CA ASN A 391 11.40 6.86 -6.45
C ASN A 391 12.41 5.98 -5.71
N GLU A 392 13.25 6.60 -4.91
CA GLU A 392 14.38 5.95 -4.25
C GLU A 392 14.21 5.98 -2.73
N MET A 393 14.60 4.90 -2.06
CA MET A 393 14.66 4.85 -0.61
C MET A 393 15.77 3.93 -0.13
N HIS A 394 16.31 4.21 1.05
CA HIS A 394 17.16 3.32 1.82
C HIS A 394 16.30 2.56 2.83
N THR A 395 16.49 1.26 2.92
CA THR A 395 15.75 0.40 3.85
C THR A 395 16.53 -0.87 4.15
N THR A 396 15.95 -1.75 4.95
CA THR A 396 16.52 -3.07 5.22
C THR A 396 15.79 -4.15 4.43
N ALA A 397 16.50 -5.21 4.11
CA ALA A 397 15.97 -6.36 3.39
C ALA A 397 16.55 -7.67 3.88
N TYR A 398 15.74 -8.69 3.74
CA TYR A 398 16.14 -10.09 3.80
C TYR A 398 16.08 -10.68 2.39
N TRP A 399 17.12 -11.43 1.97
CA TRP A 399 17.09 -12.03 0.65
C TRP A 399 17.61 -13.44 0.59
N LEU A 400 16.99 -14.20 -0.30
CA LEU A 400 17.37 -15.56 -0.65
C LEU A 400 18.16 -15.54 -1.96
N THR A 401 19.42 -15.96 -1.92
CA THR A 401 20.23 -16.21 -3.13
C THR A 401 20.04 -17.65 -3.57
N VAL A 402 19.62 -17.83 -4.82
CA VAL A 402 19.51 -19.16 -5.45
C VAL A 402 20.77 -19.43 -6.26
N PRO A 403 21.58 -20.43 -5.91
CA PRO A 403 22.83 -20.71 -6.61
C PRO A 403 22.61 -21.09 -8.08
N SER A 404 23.54 -20.69 -8.95
CA SER A 404 23.52 -21.04 -10.37
C SER A 404 23.44 -22.54 -10.62
N ALA A 405 24.15 -23.34 -9.81
CA ALA A 405 24.09 -24.80 -9.88
C ALA A 405 22.66 -25.36 -9.66
N LEU A 406 21.87 -24.78 -8.72
CA LEU A 406 20.49 -25.15 -8.50
C LEU A 406 19.61 -24.70 -9.68
N MET A 407 19.83 -23.48 -10.18
CA MET A 407 19.11 -22.98 -11.35
C MET A 407 19.31 -23.87 -12.57
N GLN A 408 20.51 -24.40 -12.78
CA GLN A 408 20.83 -25.32 -13.88
C GLN A 408 20.28 -26.73 -13.66
N ALA A 409 20.24 -27.22 -12.41
CA ALA A 409 19.77 -28.56 -12.07
C ALA A 409 18.26 -28.75 -12.26
N VAL A 410 17.47 -27.67 -12.25
CA VAL A 410 16.02 -27.72 -12.45
C VAL A 410 15.72 -28.09 -13.92
N PRO A 411 15.00 -29.20 -14.20
CA PRO A 411 14.86 -29.77 -15.55
C PRO A 411 13.78 -29.05 -16.41
N PHE A 412 13.82 -27.72 -16.42
CA PHE A 412 12.92 -26.87 -17.20
C PHE A 412 13.69 -25.87 -18.06
N PRO A 413 13.14 -25.38 -19.19
CA PRO A 413 13.71 -24.26 -19.94
C PRO A 413 13.93 -23.03 -19.09
N ALA A 414 14.91 -22.17 -19.47
CA ALA A 414 15.28 -20.96 -18.72
C ALA A 414 14.08 -20.06 -18.38
N GLU A 415 13.19 -19.83 -19.36
CA GLU A 415 11.95 -19.06 -19.14
C GLU A 415 11.05 -19.63 -18.06
N GLN A 416 10.89 -20.96 -18.03
CA GLN A 416 10.07 -21.62 -17.02
C GLN A 416 10.73 -21.58 -15.63
N ARG A 417 12.05 -21.64 -15.57
CA ARG A 417 12.80 -21.48 -14.32
C ARG A 417 12.62 -20.08 -13.74
N ILE A 418 12.70 -19.04 -14.60
CA ILE A 418 12.43 -17.66 -14.19
C ILE A 418 10.98 -17.50 -13.71
N ASN A 419 9.99 -18.03 -14.42
CA ASN A 419 8.61 -18.03 -13.97
C ASN A 419 8.45 -18.74 -12.61
N GLY A 420 9.19 -19.81 -12.38
CA GLY A 420 9.27 -20.50 -11.10
C GLY A 420 9.83 -19.61 -9.97
N LEU A 421 10.86 -18.79 -10.25
CA LEU A 421 11.37 -17.80 -9.28
C LEU A 421 10.34 -16.75 -8.94
N PHE A 422 9.61 -16.21 -9.92
CA PHE A 422 8.52 -15.29 -9.67
C PHE A 422 7.41 -15.93 -8.83
N GLY A 423 7.08 -17.20 -9.13
CA GLY A 423 6.14 -17.96 -8.31
C GLY A 423 6.62 -18.14 -6.87
N LEU A 424 7.90 -18.43 -6.67
CA LEU A 424 8.49 -18.55 -5.33
C LEU A 424 8.50 -17.20 -4.60
N ALA A 425 8.93 -16.13 -5.25
CA ALA A 425 8.90 -14.78 -4.69
C ALA A 425 7.48 -14.36 -4.29
N TYR A 426 6.50 -14.63 -5.15
CA TYR A 426 5.08 -14.38 -4.87
C TYR A 426 4.58 -15.14 -3.64
N ILE A 427 4.92 -16.44 -3.53
CA ILE A 427 4.53 -17.25 -2.37
C ILE A 427 5.22 -16.72 -1.10
N LEU A 428 6.52 -16.46 -1.14
CA LEU A 428 7.27 -15.94 0.00
C LEU A 428 6.68 -14.60 0.48
N HIS A 429 6.37 -13.68 -0.44
CA HIS A 429 5.72 -12.42 -0.11
C HIS A 429 4.37 -12.59 0.57
N HIS A 430 3.54 -13.56 0.13
CA HIS A 430 2.22 -13.80 0.73
C HIS A 430 2.24 -14.63 2.02
N VAL A 431 3.33 -15.36 2.26
CA VAL A 431 3.48 -16.18 3.48
C VAL A 431 4.18 -15.38 4.57
N SER A 432 5.10 -14.47 4.23
CA SER A 432 5.85 -13.68 5.20
C SER A 432 4.97 -12.91 6.19
N PRO A 433 3.84 -12.27 5.82
CA PRO A 433 2.99 -11.58 6.78
C PRO A 433 2.43 -12.46 7.89
N ILE A 434 2.18 -13.76 7.60
CA ILE A 434 1.67 -14.72 8.61
C ILE A 434 2.73 -14.96 9.70
N PHE A 435 4.00 -15.03 9.33
CA PHE A 435 5.11 -15.28 10.26
C PHE A 435 5.59 -14.02 10.94
N MET A 436 5.66 -12.92 10.19
CA MET A 436 6.11 -11.62 10.69
C MET A 436 5.02 -10.86 11.44
N MET A 437 3.76 -11.31 11.33
CA MET A 437 2.58 -10.68 11.93
C MET A 437 2.47 -9.19 11.56
N CYS A 438 2.60 -8.88 10.24
CA CYS A 438 2.52 -7.53 9.68
C CYS A 438 1.51 -7.46 8.53
N ASP A 439 1.24 -6.26 8.02
CA ASP A 439 0.45 -6.08 6.79
C ASP A 439 1.30 -6.48 5.57
N ILE A 440 0.68 -7.08 4.56
CA ILE A 440 1.36 -7.45 3.31
C ILE A 440 1.94 -6.24 2.57
N HIS A 441 1.39 -5.05 2.78
CA HIS A 441 1.87 -3.81 2.18
C HIS A 441 3.08 -3.21 2.91
N ASP A 442 3.38 -3.70 4.12
CA ASP A 442 4.57 -3.27 4.87
C ASP A 442 5.85 -3.89 4.32
N VAL A 443 5.71 -4.95 3.52
CA VAL A 443 6.83 -5.64 2.88
C VAL A 443 6.72 -5.58 1.36
N GLY A 444 7.83 -5.26 0.71
CA GLY A 444 7.98 -5.32 -0.74
C GLY A 444 8.70 -6.59 -1.17
N VAL A 445 8.56 -6.97 -2.44
CA VAL A 445 9.28 -8.09 -3.04
C VAL A 445 9.87 -7.70 -4.38
N SER A 446 11.11 -8.12 -4.63
CA SER A 446 11.75 -7.95 -5.94
C SER A 446 12.70 -9.11 -6.21
N ILE A 447 12.98 -9.37 -7.49
CA ILE A 447 14.00 -10.33 -7.91
C ILE A 447 15.07 -9.54 -8.67
N GLY A 448 16.33 -9.67 -8.22
CA GLY A 448 17.48 -9.06 -8.85
C GLY A 448 18.56 -10.10 -9.14
N ASP A 449 19.44 -9.80 -10.09
CA ASP A 449 20.64 -10.57 -10.30
C ASP A 449 21.71 -10.22 -9.26
N ASN A 450 22.34 -11.22 -8.65
CA ASN A 450 23.36 -11.04 -7.62
C ASN A 450 24.66 -10.40 -8.15
N THR A 451 24.90 -10.50 -9.45
CA THR A 451 26.14 -9.99 -10.10
C THR A 451 25.99 -8.57 -10.63
N SER A 452 24.88 -8.27 -11.31
CA SER A 452 24.64 -6.95 -11.93
C SER A 452 23.79 -6.02 -11.10
N GLY A 453 23.01 -6.57 -10.13
CA GLY A 453 22.00 -5.81 -9.39
C GLY A 453 20.79 -5.40 -10.25
N GLU A 454 20.76 -5.81 -11.52
CA GLU A 454 19.64 -5.47 -12.42
C GLU A 454 18.38 -6.27 -12.08
N PRO A 455 17.19 -5.66 -12.16
CA PRO A 455 15.95 -6.36 -11.87
C PRO A 455 15.66 -7.42 -12.91
N VAL A 456 15.31 -8.61 -12.45
CA VAL A 456 14.85 -9.71 -13.32
C VAL A 456 13.39 -9.43 -13.68
N ARG A 457 13.10 -9.34 -14.97
CA ARG A 457 11.77 -9.04 -15.50
C ARG A 457 11.02 -10.31 -15.86
N PRO A 458 9.70 -10.41 -15.54
CA PRO A 458 8.89 -11.52 -16.01
C PRO A 458 8.76 -11.47 -17.54
N MET A 459 8.95 -12.62 -18.17
CA MET A 459 8.74 -12.77 -19.61
C MET A 459 7.24 -12.83 -19.89
N THR A 460 6.61 -11.67 -20.14
CA THR A 460 5.26 -11.62 -20.67
C THR A 460 5.28 -11.46 -22.18
N PRO A 461 4.53 -12.28 -22.96
CA PRO A 461 4.52 -12.22 -24.41
C PRO A 461 4.06 -10.88 -25.02
N GLN A 462 3.53 -9.98 -24.18
CA GLN A 462 2.87 -8.74 -24.63
C GLN A 462 3.68 -7.46 -24.37
N LEU A 463 4.76 -7.52 -23.62
CA LEU A 463 5.67 -6.38 -23.43
C LEU A 463 6.99 -6.70 -24.15
N LYS A 464 7.17 -6.16 -25.34
CA LYS A 464 8.51 -6.07 -25.92
C LYS A 464 9.36 -5.26 -24.96
N PRO A 465 10.57 -5.70 -24.61
CA PRO A 465 11.44 -4.90 -23.76
C PRO A 465 11.68 -3.54 -24.42
N VAL A 466 11.27 -2.47 -23.75
CA VAL A 466 11.67 -1.11 -24.08
C VAL A 466 12.99 -0.89 -23.37
N GLY A 467 14.08 -1.17 -24.06
CA GLY A 467 15.44 -0.98 -23.57
C GLY A 467 16.42 -0.97 -24.73
N PRO A 468 17.63 -0.45 -24.54
CA PRO A 468 18.59 -0.24 -25.60
C PRO A 468 19.06 -1.57 -26.22
N GLY A 469 18.82 -1.73 -27.48
CA GLY A 469 19.55 -2.56 -28.41
C GLY A 469 19.22 -4.06 -28.48
N PRO A 470 19.40 -4.65 -29.67
CA PRO A 470 19.14 -6.08 -29.92
C PRO A 470 20.24 -7.04 -29.44
N GLU A 471 21.18 -6.61 -28.62
CA GLU A 471 22.37 -7.40 -28.24
C GLU A 471 22.42 -7.85 -26.77
N ASP A 472 21.48 -7.45 -25.93
CA ASP A 472 21.48 -7.89 -24.53
C ASP A 472 20.82 -9.27 -24.40
N VAL A 473 21.65 -10.31 -24.32
CA VAL A 473 21.23 -11.64 -23.86
C VAL A 473 20.68 -11.45 -22.44
N PRO A 474 19.41 -11.81 -22.17
CA PRO A 474 18.87 -11.66 -20.83
C PRO A 474 19.77 -12.32 -19.78
N ALA A 475 20.04 -11.64 -18.67
CA ALA A 475 20.95 -12.11 -17.62
C ALA A 475 20.67 -13.56 -17.17
N PHE A 476 19.42 -14.01 -17.22
CA PHE A 476 19.02 -15.37 -16.86
C PHE A 476 19.49 -16.46 -17.85
N MET A 477 20.05 -16.11 -19.01
CA MET A 477 20.70 -17.05 -19.94
C MET A 477 22.19 -17.24 -19.63
N ASP A 478 22.74 -16.43 -18.71
CA ASP A 478 24.09 -16.61 -18.21
C ASP A 478 24.16 -17.89 -17.36
N PRO A 479 25.10 -18.81 -17.63
CA PRO A 479 25.32 -19.99 -16.79
C PRO A 479 25.62 -19.64 -15.32
N ASP A 480 26.23 -18.49 -15.06
CA ASP A 480 26.60 -18.03 -13.72
C ASP A 480 25.51 -17.20 -13.03
N PHE A 481 24.33 -17.09 -13.63
CA PHE A 481 23.19 -16.34 -13.08
C PHE A 481 22.76 -16.85 -11.69
N GLU A 482 22.88 -16.01 -10.68
CA GLU A 482 22.47 -16.26 -9.29
C GLU A 482 21.43 -15.23 -8.85
N PRO A 483 20.14 -15.52 -9.02
CA PRO A 483 19.10 -14.58 -8.61
C PRO A 483 18.98 -14.46 -7.09
N ASN A 484 18.75 -13.23 -6.64
CA ASN A 484 18.29 -12.89 -5.30
C ASN A 484 16.78 -12.64 -5.30
N ILE A 485 16.05 -13.27 -4.40
CA ILE A 485 14.67 -12.91 -4.06
C ILE A 485 14.74 -12.05 -2.81
N PHE A 486 14.47 -10.76 -2.96
CA PHE A 486 14.43 -9.79 -1.87
C PHE A 486 13.04 -9.67 -1.28
N ILE A 487 12.95 -9.68 0.05
CA ILE A 487 11.81 -9.21 0.83
C ILE A 487 12.32 -8.03 1.64
N TYR A 488 11.81 -6.84 1.35
CA TYR A 488 12.31 -5.60 1.93
C TYR A 488 11.21 -4.84 2.65
N ASP A 489 11.61 -4.07 3.67
CA ASP A 489 10.72 -3.18 4.39
C ASP A 489 10.31 -2.02 3.46
N SER A 490 9.00 -1.81 3.28
CA SER A 490 8.45 -0.82 2.34
C SER A 490 8.55 0.62 2.84
N PHE A 491 9.13 0.84 4.01
CA PHE A 491 9.28 2.16 4.61
C PHE A 491 10.74 2.60 4.65
N PRO A 492 11.05 3.86 4.26
CA PRO A 492 12.39 4.40 4.36
C PRO A 492 12.97 4.26 5.78
N GLY A 493 14.21 3.80 5.88
CA GLY A 493 14.88 3.49 7.14
C GLY A 493 14.41 2.22 7.84
N GLY A 494 13.37 1.55 7.32
CA GLY A 494 12.79 0.33 7.89
C GLY A 494 11.97 0.56 9.16
N ILE A 495 11.04 -0.35 9.43
CA ILE A 495 10.26 -0.41 10.68
C ILE A 495 10.62 -1.63 11.54
N GLY A 496 11.68 -2.36 11.16
CA GLY A 496 12.19 -3.51 11.90
C GLY A 496 11.51 -4.83 11.55
N LEU A 497 11.02 -4.97 10.31
CA LEU A 497 10.42 -6.20 9.81
C LEU A 497 11.45 -7.18 9.23
N SER A 498 12.57 -6.67 8.78
CA SER A 498 13.67 -7.47 8.19
C SER A 498 14.83 -7.68 9.15
#